data_6a490f966a3c5873f06bf7f95dd7ee0a
#
_entry.id   6a490f966a3c5873f06bf7f95dd7ee0a
#
_cell.length_a   1.000
_cell.length_b   1.000
_cell.length_c   1.000
_cell.angle_alpha   90.00
_cell.angle_beta   90.00
_cell.angle_gamma   90.00
#
_symmetry.space_group_name_H-M   'P 1'
#
loop_
_entity.id
_entity.type
_entity.pdbx_description
1 polymer ?
#
loop_
_entity_poly.entity_id
_entity_poly.type
_entity_poly.pdbx_seq_one_letter_code
_entity_poly.pdbx_strand_id
1 'polypeptide(L)'
;MLLVFAAGNATAAEEPATRPKRKLDVWYVPTPHEIVERMLEVANVRIGDVVYDLGCGDGRMVIAAAKKYGTRGVGVDLDPSRIREARANAKLEGVESLVTFKVADMFETDISEATVVLLYLLPELNRRLKPKLFEQLRPGARVVSHDWDMGKDWPPDEYVKLGGDGIYLWVMPELSARKVLPQTGSPSPPPPK
;
A
#
# COMPACT_ATOMS: atom_id res chain seq x y z
N MET A 1 -46.39 -14.03 -30.98
CA MET A 1 -45.34 -13.04 -31.30
C MET A 1 -44.43 -12.94 -30.06
N LEU A 2 -43.33 -13.68 -30.11
CA LEU A 2 -42.44 -13.84 -28.97
C LEU A 2 -41.28 -12.86 -29.18
N LEU A 3 -41.12 -11.87 -28.28
CA LEU A 3 -39.99 -10.94 -28.28
C LEU A 3 -38.86 -11.55 -27.48
N VAL A 4 -37.76 -11.91 -28.14
CA VAL A 4 -36.50 -12.33 -27.53
C VAL A 4 -35.68 -11.08 -27.25
N PHE A 5 -35.48 -10.73 -25.98
CA PHE A 5 -34.50 -9.73 -25.55
C PHE A 5 -33.09 -10.34 -25.55
N ALA A 6 -32.27 -9.93 -26.47
CA ALA A 6 -30.83 -10.23 -26.44
C ALA A 6 -30.16 -9.36 -25.37
N ALA A 7 -29.66 -9.99 -24.30
CA ALA A 7 -28.79 -9.33 -23.33
C ALA A 7 -27.43 -9.11 -23.98
N GLY A 8 -27.10 -7.87 -24.29
CA GLY A 8 -25.76 -7.49 -24.74
C GLY A 8 -24.77 -7.58 -23.59
N ASN A 9 -23.80 -8.49 -23.69
CA ASN A 9 -22.62 -8.51 -22.84
C ASN A 9 -21.78 -7.26 -23.12
N ALA A 10 -21.81 -6.28 -22.21
CA ALA A 10 -20.85 -5.21 -22.20
C ALA A 10 -19.50 -5.79 -21.72
N THR A 11 -18.61 -6.11 -22.63
CA THR A 11 -17.20 -6.34 -22.33
C THR A 11 -16.63 -5.04 -21.79
N ALA A 12 -16.22 -5.05 -20.53
CA ALA A 12 -15.45 -3.96 -19.94
C ALA A 12 -14.19 -3.77 -20.81
N ALA A 13 -14.08 -2.61 -21.46
CA ALA A 13 -12.92 -2.24 -22.23
C ALA A 13 -11.73 -2.16 -21.26
N GLU A 14 -10.72 -3.02 -21.47
CA GLU A 14 -9.42 -2.86 -20.78
C GLU A 14 -8.84 -1.50 -21.17
N GLU A 15 -8.68 -0.61 -20.17
CA GLU A 15 -7.91 0.61 -20.37
C GLU A 15 -6.50 0.26 -20.85
N PRO A 16 -6.00 0.89 -21.92
CA PRO A 16 -4.64 0.63 -22.39
C PRO A 16 -3.66 0.98 -21.28
N ALA A 17 -2.81 0.01 -20.91
CA ALA A 17 -1.74 0.20 -19.93
C ALA A 17 -0.77 1.28 -20.42
N THR A 18 -1.01 2.53 -20.03
CA THR A 18 -0.10 3.64 -20.33
C THR A 18 1.18 3.46 -19.53
N ARG A 19 2.34 3.56 -20.21
CA ARG A 19 3.65 3.59 -19.54
C ARG A 19 3.65 4.67 -18.46
N PRO A 20 4.20 4.41 -17.26
CA PRO A 20 4.31 5.42 -16.23
C PRO A 20 5.11 6.62 -16.79
N LYS A 21 4.59 7.83 -16.58
CA LYS A 21 5.26 9.08 -16.96
C LYS A 21 6.52 9.36 -16.13
N ARG A 22 6.72 8.59 -15.06
CA ARG A 22 7.81 8.71 -14.10
C ARG A 22 8.69 7.47 -14.13
N LYS A 23 10.01 7.65 -13.96
CA LYS A 23 10.96 6.54 -13.77
C LYS A 23 10.62 5.82 -12.47
N LEU A 24 10.70 4.48 -12.47
CA LEU A 24 10.53 3.68 -11.26
C LEU A 24 11.56 4.10 -10.21
N ASP A 25 11.11 4.33 -8.99
CA ASP A 25 11.97 4.80 -7.90
C ASP A 25 12.87 3.69 -7.33
N VAL A 26 12.45 2.40 -7.48
CA VAL A 26 13.15 1.23 -6.92
C VAL A 26 13.02 -0.01 -7.80
N TRP A 27 13.95 -0.95 -7.64
CA TRP A 27 13.82 -2.31 -8.18
C TRP A 27 12.79 -3.07 -7.38
N TYR A 28 11.97 -3.87 -8.07
CA TYR A 28 11.01 -4.75 -7.43
C TYR A 28 11.73 -5.88 -6.68
N VAL A 29 11.56 -5.92 -5.37
CA VAL A 29 11.98 -7.01 -4.49
C VAL A 29 10.75 -7.44 -3.69
N PRO A 30 10.27 -8.67 -3.87
CA PRO A 30 9.06 -9.12 -3.17
C PRO A 30 9.35 -9.44 -1.70
N THR A 31 8.49 -8.98 -0.79
CA THR A 31 8.51 -9.39 0.62
C THR A 31 8.24 -10.89 0.73
N PRO A 32 9.03 -11.68 1.47
CA PRO A 32 8.76 -13.10 1.72
C PRO A 32 7.36 -13.31 2.34
N HIS A 33 6.69 -14.40 1.99
CA HIS A 33 5.32 -14.67 2.49
C HIS A 33 5.25 -14.74 4.02
N GLU A 34 6.24 -15.32 4.67
CA GLU A 34 6.35 -15.39 6.13
C GLU A 34 6.39 -13.98 6.76
N ILE A 35 7.14 -13.05 6.14
CA ILE A 35 7.22 -11.67 6.59
C ILE A 35 5.88 -10.96 6.37
N VAL A 36 5.21 -11.18 5.22
CA VAL A 36 3.87 -10.63 4.98
C VAL A 36 2.90 -11.06 6.07
N GLU A 37 2.86 -12.35 6.39
CA GLU A 37 1.98 -12.85 7.46
C GLU A 37 2.28 -12.19 8.80
N ARG A 38 3.57 -12.06 9.14
CA ARG A 38 3.97 -11.43 10.38
C ARG A 38 3.66 -9.94 10.42
N MET A 39 3.80 -9.22 9.30
CA MET A 39 3.39 -7.81 9.18
C MET A 39 1.89 -7.64 9.45
N LEU A 40 1.05 -8.52 8.90
CA LEU A 40 -0.40 -8.49 9.12
C LEU A 40 -0.77 -8.78 10.58
N GLU A 41 -0.06 -9.69 11.24
CA GLU A 41 -0.23 -9.99 12.66
C GLU A 41 0.19 -8.81 13.56
N VAL A 42 1.36 -8.23 13.30
CA VAL A 42 1.87 -7.04 14.03
C VAL A 42 0.91 -5.85 13.86
N ALA A 43 0.34 -5.67 12.65
CA ALA A 43 -0.69 -4.68 12.40
C ALA A 43 -2.03 -5.02 13.10
N ASN A 44 -2.18 -6.20 13.68
CA ASN A 44 -3.44 -6.70 14.23
C ASN A 44 -4.60 -6.51 13.22
N VAL A 45 -4.36 -6.97 11.98
CA VAL A 45 -5.35 -6.88 10.90
C VAL A 45 -6.57 -7.72 11.24
N ARG A 46 -7.75 -7.16 11.00
CA ARG A 46 -9.03 -7.79 11.30
C ARG A 46 -10.11 -7.45 10.28
N ILE A 47 -11.20 -8.17 10.31
CA ILE A 47 -12.38 -7.87 9.50
C ILE A 47 -12.83 -6.41 9.71
N GLY A 48 -13.14 -5.73 8.60
CA GLY A 48 -13.50 -4.30 8.61
C GLY A 48 -12.32 -3.36 8.37
N ASP A 49 -11.08 -3.85 8.40
CA ASP A 49 -9.93 -3.05 7.96
C ASP A 49 -9.95 -2.80 6.44
N VAL A 50 -9.33 -1.68 6.06
CA VAL A 50 -9.00 -1.33 4.68
C VAL A 50 -7.49 -1.26 4.59
N VAL A 51 -6.90 -2.24 3.90
CA VAL A 51 -5.45 -2.42 3.81
C VAL A 51 -4.93 -1.77 2.53
N TYR A 52 -4.02 -0.83 2.64
CA TYR A 52 -3.30 -0.23 1.52
C TYR A 52 -1.88 -0.76 1.45
N ASP A 53 -1.40 -1.03 0.23
CA ASP A 53 -0.01 -1.39 -0.07
C ASP A 53 0.54 -0.41 -1.10
N LEU A 54 1.50 0.42 -0.69
CA LEU A 54 2.08 1.50 -1.48
C LEU A 54 3.39 1.04 -2.12
N GLY A 55 3.33 0.70 -3.40
CA GLY A 55 4.38 -0.02 -4.13
C GLY A 55 4.11 -1.52 -4.11
N CYS A 56 2.88 -1.91 -4.45
CA CYS A 56 2.34 -3.24 -4.17
C CYS A 56 2.95 -4.39 -4.99
N GLY A 57 3.72 -4.10 -6.04
CA GLY A 57 4.29 -5.12 -6.89
C GLY A 57 3.24 -6.12 -7.40
N ASP A 58 3.43 -7.40 -7.07
CA ASP A 58 2.53 -8.50 -7.43
C ASP A 58 1.27 -8.63 -6.55
N GLY A 59 1.06 -7.69 -5.62
CA GLY A 59 -0.15 -7.59 -4.79
C GLY A 59 -0.19 -8.52 -3.59
N ARG A 60 0.87 -9.28 -3.31
CA ARG A 60 0.89 -10.34 -2.28
C ARG A 60 0.42 -9.90 -0.90
N MET A 61 0.74 -8.68 -0.47
CA MET A 61 0.38 -8.19 0.88
C MET A 61 -1.12 -7.99 1.03
N VAL A 62 -1.77 -7.26 0.11
CA VAL A 62 -3.23 -7.06 0.17
C VAL A 62 -4.01 -8.31 -0.15
N ILE A 63 -3.49 -9.20 -1.00
CA ILE A 63 -4.08 -10.51 -1.28
C ILE A 63 -4.05 -11.38 -0.03
N ALA A 64 -2.92 -11.45 0.67
CA ALA A 64 -2.80 -12.20 1.93
C ALA A 64 -3.76 -11.66 3.01
N ALA A 65 -3.87 -10.32 3.14
CA ALA A 65 -4.81 -9.69 4.06
C ALA A 65 -6.26 -10.06 3.74
N ALA A 66 -6.66 -9.95 2.46
CA ALA A 66 -8.00 -10.29 2.02
C ALA A 66 -8.32 -11.77 2.25
N LYS A 67 -7.38 -12.67 1.91
CA LYS A 67 -7.55 -14.12 2.06
C LYS A 67 -7.67 -14.56 3.53
N LYS A 68 -6.81 -14.02 4.39
CA LYS A 68 -6.73 -14.45 5.80
C LYS A 68 -7.80 -13.79 6.69
N TYR A 69 -8.14 -12.53 6.42
CA TYR A 69 -9.00 -11.72 7.31
C TYR A 69 -10.28 -11.20 6.67
N GLY A 70 -10.48 -11.41 5.35
CA GLY A 70 -11.67 -10.91 4.65
C GLY A 70 -11.69 -9.39 4.53
N THR A 71 -10.52 -8.73 4.54
CA THR A 71 -10.41 -7.27 4.46
C THR A 71 -10.60 -6.76 3.03
N ARG A 72 -11.00 -5.48 2.89
CA ARG A 72 -10.81 -4.77 1.64
C ARG A 72 -9.31 -4.41 1.49
N GLY A 73 -8.80 -4.45 0.25
CA GLY A 73 -7.41 -4.11 -0.03
C GLY A 73 -7.25 -3.21 -1.25
N VAL A 74 -6.30 -2.28 -1.19
CA VAL A 74 -5.92 -1.42 -2.31
C VAL A 74 -4.41 -1.49 -2.49
N GLY A 75 -3.97 -1.97 -3.66
CA GLY A 75 -2.57 -1.93 -4.05
C GLY A 75 -2.32 -0.90 -5.13
N VAL A 76 -1.26 -0.11 -4.99
CA VAL A 76 -0.83 0.84 -6.02
C VAL A 76 0.61 0.59 -6.41
N ASP A 77 0.90 0.68 -7.71
CA ASP A 77 2.24 0.60 -8.26
C ASP A 77 2.33 1.45 -9.52
N LEU A 78 3.51 1.98 -9.83
CA LEU A 78 3.76 2.73 -11.05
C LEU A 78 3.91 1.82 -12.27
N ASP A 79 4.27 0.55 -12.07
CA ASP A 79 4.49 -0.41 -13.15
C ASP A 79 3.18 -1.11 -13.55
N PRO A 80 2.65 -0.85 -14.76
CA PRO A 80 1.45 -1.53 -15.24
C PRO A 80 1.61 -3.06 -15.34
N SER A 81 2.85 -3.56 -15.47
CA SER A 81 3.10 -5.01 -15.52
C SER A 81 2.88 -5.65 -14.16
N ARG A 82 3.30 -4.98 -13.08
CA ARG A 82 3.06 -5.43 -11.71
C ARG A 82 1.57 -5.43 -11.39
N ILE A 83 0.85 -4.38 -11.80
CA ILE A 83 -0.61 -4.31 -11.58
C ILE A 83 -1.36 -5.42 -12.34
N ARG A 84 -0.95 -5.76 -13.57
CA ARG A 84 -1.54 -6.92 -14.27
C ARG A 84 -1.28 -8.22 -13.53
N GLU A 85 -0.06 -8.43 -13.05
CA GLU A 85 0.32 -9.60 -12.24
C GLU A 85 -0.50 -9.66 -10.93
N ALA A 86 -0.59 -8.56 -10.20
CA ALA A 86 -1.38 -8.47 -8.97
C ALA A 86 -2.86 -8.84 -9.18
N ARG A 87 -3.48 -8.35 -10.27
CA ARG A 87 -4.85 -8.72 -10.63
C ARG A 87 -5.00 -10.20 -10.97
N ALA A 88 -4.04 -10.78 -11.70
CA ALA A 88 -4.03 -12.20 -12.00
C ALA A 88 -3.89 -13.05 -10.73
N ASN A 89 -2.99 -12.66 -9.83
CA ASN A 89 -2.79 -13.32 -8.54
C ASN A 89 -4.05 -13.26 -7.67
N ALA A 90 -4.71 -12.09 -7.59
CA ALA A 90 -5.95 -11.94 -6.83
C ALA A 90 -7.08 -12.87 -7.36
N LYS A 91 -7.17 -13.02 -8.67
CA LYS A 91 -8.11 -13.95 -9.30
C LYS A 91 -7.78 -15.40 -9.00
N LEU A 92 -6.50 -15.79 -9.06
CA LEU A 92 -6.05 -17.13 -8.71
C LEU A 92 -6.34 -17.48 -7.24
N GLU A 93 -6.22 -16.49 -6.35
CA GLU A 93 -6.50 -16.65 -4.92
C GLU A 93 -7.98 -16.46 -4.54
N GLY A 94 -8.85 -16.12 -5.52
CA GLY A 94 -10.30 -15.99 -5.33
C GLY A 94 -10.70 -14.79 -4.48
N VAL A 95 -9.89 -13.72 -4.47
CA VAL A 95 -10.13 -12.51 -3.67
C VAL A 95 -10.29 -11.24 -4.50
N GLU A 96 -10.47 -11.36 -5.82
CA GLU A 96 -10.58 -10.21 -6.74
C GLU A 96 -11.75 -9.27 -6.41
N SER A 97 -12.77 -9.75 -5.72
CA SER A 97 -13.90 -8.91 -5.26
C SER A 97 -13.58 -8.07 -4.03
N LEU A 98 -12.51 -8.40 -3.30
CA LEU A 98 -12.08 -7.72 -2.08
C LEU A 98 -10.95 -6.73 -2.32
N VAL A 99 -10.18 -6.90 -3.42
CA VAL A 99 -8.98 -6.11 -3.66
C VAL A 99 -9.05 -5.31 -4.95
N THR A 100 -8.45 -4.13 -4.94
CA THR A 100 -8.34 -3.24 -6.10
C THR A 100 -6.88 -2.90 -6.35
N PHE A 101 -6.44 -2.99 -7.62
CA PHE A 101 -5.08 -2.63 -8.02
C PHE A 101 -5.10 -1.50 -9.05
N LYS A 102 -4.30 -0.45 -8.80
CA LYS A 102 -4.26 0.78 -9.61
C LYS A 102 -2.83 1.07 -10.08
N VAL A 103 -2.69 1.40 -11.36
CA VAL A 103 -1.45 2.02 -11.86
C VAL A 103 -1.47 3.48 -11.41
N ALA A 104 -0.76 3.80 -10.33
CA ALA A 104 -0.80 5.13 -9.73
C ALA A 104 0.50 5.44 -8.97
N ASP A 105 0.79 6.75 -8.83
CA ASP A 105 1.85 7.22 -7.93
C ASP A 105 1.35 7.17 -6.47
N MET A 106 2.07 6.46 -5.62
CA MET A 106 1.76 6.35 -4.20
C MET A 106 1.74 7.71 -3.48
N PHE A 107 2.50 8.68 -3.98
CA PHE A 107 2.52 10.03 -3.42
C PHE A 107 1.27 10.85 -3.78
N GLU A 108 0.59 10.51 -4.90
CA GLU A 108 -0.62 11.18 -5.37
C GLU A 108 -1.90 10.42 -4.98
N THR A 109 -1.78 9.16 -4.58
CA THR A 109 -2.93 8.32 -4.22
C THR A 109 -3.57 8.78 -2.92
N ASP A 110 -4.89 8.97 -2.90
CA ASP A 110 -5.65 9.20 -1.66
C ASP A 110 -5.68 7.92 -0.81
N ILE A 111 -5.21 8.03 0.43
CA ILE A 111 -5.15 6.94 1.43
C ILE A 111 -6.02 7.23 2.66
N SER A 112 -6.91 8.20 2.60
CA SER A 112 -7.71 8.66 3.75
C SER A 112 -8.66 7.61 4.33
N GLU A 113 -9.05 6.60 3.55
CA GLU A 113 -9.86 5.47 4.01
C GLU A 113 -9.03 4.33 4.62
N ALA A 114 -7.69 4.35 4.45
CA ALA A 114 -6.84 3.29 4.96
C ALA A 114 -6.89 3.19 6.49
N THR A 115 -7.05 1.98 6.99
CA THR A 115 -6.89 1.65 8.41
C THR A 115 -5.55 0.97 8.68
N VAL A 116 -4.97 0.36 7.64
CA VAL A 116 -3.63 -0.24 7.66
C VAL A 116 -2.91 0.15 6.37
N VAL A 117 -1.67 0.61 6.49
CA VAL A 117 -0.77 0.85 5.36
C VAL A 117 0.44 -0.06 5.49
N LEU A 118 0.72 -0.84 4.46
CA LEU A 118 1.86 -1.74 4.36
C LEU A 118 2.91 -1.14 3.42
N LEU A 119 4.18 -1.26 3.79
CA LEU A 119 5.31 -0.68 3.06
C LEU A 119 6.48 -1.66 3.00
N TYR A 120 7.08 -1.79 1.82
CA TYR A 120 8.44 -2.30 1.64
C TYR A 120 9.18 -1.41 0.66
N LEU A 121 9.64 -0.28 1.16
CA LEU A 121 10.22 0.80 0.37
C LEU A 121 11.57 1.20 0.95
N LEU A 122 12.44 1.78 0.12
CA LEU A 122 13.70 2.35 0.61
C LEU A 122 13.46 3.45 1.66
N PRO A 123 14.40 3.65 2.59
CA PRO A 123 14.27 4.63 3.69
C PRO A 123 13.91 6.04 3.24
N GLU A 124 14.40 6.45 2.08
CA GLU A 124 14.10 7.78 1.52
C GLU A 124 12.64 7.93 1.13
N LEU A 125 12.04 6.88 0.53
CA LEU A 125 10.64 6.87 0.14
C LEU A 125 9.73 6.86 1.37
N ASN A 126 10.07 6.08 2.40
CA ASN A 126 9.37 6.09 3.68
C ASN A 126 9.35 7.51 4.28
N ARG A 127 10.50 8.18 4.34
CA ARG A 127 10.57 9.57 4.85
C ARG A 127 9.75 10.54 4.02
N ARG A 128 9.72 10.39 2.69
CA ARG A 128 8.90 11.22 1.79
C ARG A 128 7.39 10.97 1.95
N LEU A 129 6.98 9.73 2.29
CA LEU A 129 5.58 9.41 2.54
C LEU A 129 5.08 9.96 3.89
N LYS A 130 5.96 10.17 4.86
CA LYS A 130 5.58 10.55 6.22
C LYS A 130 4.61 11.73 6.30
N PRO A 131 4.82 12.89 5.63
CA PRO A 131 3.86 14.00 5.68
C PRO A 131 2.45 13.58 5.24
N LYS A 132 2.35 12.80 4.16
CA LYS A 132 1.08 12.28 3.63
C LYS A 132 0.38 11.35 4.61
N LEU A 133 1.14 10.44 5.27
CA LEU A 133 0.58 9.56 6.29
C LEU A 133 -0.04 10.37 7.43
N PHE A 134 0.66 11.42 7.91
CA PHE A 134 0.15 12.32 8.95
C PHE A 134 -1.04 13.17 8.52
N GLU A 135 -1.10 13.59 7.26
CA GLU A 135 -2.17 14.42 6.73
C GLU A 135 -3.45 13.61 6.51
N GLN A 136 -3.35 12.40 5.94
CA GLN A 136 -4.50 11.69 5.41
C GLN A 136 -5.01 10.57 6.32
N LEU A 137 -4.13 9.90 7.07
CA LEU A 137 -4.57 8.78 7.90
C LEU A 137 -5.31 9.25 9.16
N ARG A 138 -6.34 8.51 9.55
CA ARG A 138 -7.09 8.77 10.80
C ARG A 138 -6.28 8.35 12.02
N PRO A 139 -6.53 8.93 13.19
CA PRO A 139 -6.01 8.42 14.46
C PRO A 139 -6.29 6.93 14.61
N GLY A 140 -5.31 6.19 15.13
CA GLY A 140 -5.41 4.74 15.30
C GLY A 140 -5.18 3.91 14.02
N ALA A 141 -5.02 4.54 12.83
CA ALA A 141 -4.54 3.82 11.65
C ALA A 141 -3.12 3.29 11.90
N ARG A 142 -2.80 2.14 11.33
CA ARG A 142 -1.54 1.45 11.54
C ARG A 142 -0.71 1.49 10.28
N VAL A 143 0.58 1.83 10.42
CA VAL A 143 1.56 1.78 9.34
C VAL A 143 2.58 0.72 9.69
N VAL A 144 2.80 -0.25 8.79
CA VAL A 144 3.77 -1.31 8.99
C VAL A 144 4.78 -1.30 7.86
N SER A 145 6.05 -1.28 8.19
CA SER A 145 7.14 -1.29 7.23
C SER A 145 8.06 -2.49 7.42
N HIS A 146 8.39 -3.14 6.32
CA HIS A 146 9.41 -4.18 6.25
C HIS A 146 10.79 -3.54 6.11
N ASP A 147 11.76 -3.92 6.95
CA ASP A 147 13.17 -3.55 7.01
C ASP A 147 13.50 -2.08 7.27
N TRP A 148 12.65 -1.13 6.92
CA TRP A 148 13.02 0.27 6.93
C TRP A 148 12.11 1.12 7.80
N ASP A 149 12.71 1.92 8.69
CA ASP A 149 12.01 2.83 9.59
C ASP A 149 11.61 4.16 8.88
N MET A 150 10.92 5.03 9.64
CA MET A 150 10.47 6.36 9.20
C MET A 150 11.45 7.48 9.59
N GLY A 151 12.63 7.12 10.11
CA GLY A 151 13.63 8.08 10.61
C GLY A 151 13.50 8.40 12.09
N LYS A 152 14.55 8.98 12.65
CA LYS A 152 14.72 9.21 14.10
C LYS A 152 13.65 10.13 14.72
N ASP A 153 13.03 10.97 13.92
CA ASP A 153 12.00 11.93 14.33
C ASP A 153 10.60 11.31 14.45
N TRP A 154 10.43 10.05 14.04
CA TRP A 154 9.22 9.28 14.25
C TRP A 154 9.58 7.82 14.57
N PRO A 155 9.98 7.53 15.82
CA PRO A 155 10.31 6.18 16.24
C PRO A 155 9.09 5.27 16.15
N PRO A 156 9.27 3.96 15.87
CA PRO A 156 8.18 3.01 15.84
C PRO A 156 7.61 2.76 17.25
N ASP A 157 6.31 2.45 17.31
CA ASP A 157 5.64 2.01 18.53
C ASP A 157 6.03 0.56 18.87
N GLU A 158 6.30 -0.27 17.85
CA GLU A 158 6.76 -1.65 18.01
C GLU A 158 7.78 -2.01 16.92
N TYR A 159 8.78 -2.80 17.31
CA TYR A 159 9.74 -3.41 16.40
C TYR A 159 9.83 -4.91 16.67
N VAL A 160 9.68 -5.70 15.61
CA VAL A 160 9.79 -7.16 15.64
C VAL A 160 10.87 -7.59 14.68
N LYS A 161 11.76 -8.48 15.13
CA LYS A 161 12.76 -9.12 14.28
C LYS A 161 12.34 -10.55 13.98
N LEU A 162 12.34 -10.92 12.69
CA LEU A 162 12.07 -12.29 12.25
C LEU A 162 13.18 -12.73 11.28
N GLY A 163 14.02 -13.68 11.74
CA GLY A 163 15.22 -14.06 10.98
C GLY A 163 16.18 -12.89 10.78
N GLY A 164 16.42 -12.51 9.51
CA GLY A 164 17.24 -11.36 9.11
C GLY A 164 16.45 -10.07 8.98
N ASP A 165 15.13 -10.14 8.91
CA ASP A 165 14.23 -9.05 8.52
C ASP A 165 13.68 -8.31 9.75
N GLY A 166 13.46 -7.00 9.61
CA GLY A 166 12.86 -6.12 10.61
C GLY A 166 11.42 -5.73 10.22
N ILE A 167 10.52 -5.72 11.18
CA ILE A 167 9.14 -5.25 11.00
C ILE A 167 8.89 -4.13 11.99
N TYR A 168 8.51 -2.97 11.48
CA TYR A 168 8.27 -1.76 12.25
C TYR A 168 6.79 -1.40 12.20
N LEU A 169 6.19 -1.07 13.33
CA LEU A 169 4.79 -0.62 13.46
C LEU A 169 4.73 0.80 14.01
N TRP A 170 3.90 1.61 13.42
CA TRP A 170 3.46 2.91 13.94
C TRP A 170 1.93 2.92 14.01
N VAL A 171 1.40 3.46 15.11
CA VAL A 171 -0.02 3.79 15.26
C VAL A 171 -0.19 5.29 15.10
N MET A 172 -1.06 5.71 14.17
CA MET A 172 -1.25 7.13 13.92
C MET A 172 -1.78 7.85 15.16
N PRO A 173 -1.07 8.88 15.65
CA PRO A 173 -1.46 9.60 16.86
C PRO A 173 -2.72 10.44 16.63
N GLU A 174 -3.32 10.87 17.74
CA GLU A 174 -4.43 11.83 17.75
C GLU A 174 -4.05 13.14 17.03
N LEU A 175 -5.01 13.78 16.36
CA LEU A 175 -4.78 14.98 15.56
C LEU A 175 -4.13 16.12 16.37
N SER A 176 -4.46 16.23 17.65
CA SER A 176 -3.85 17.21 18.55
C SER A 176 -2.37 16.98 18.79
N ALA A 177 -1.93 15.73 18.81
CA ALA A 177 -0.52 15.35 19.01
C ALA A 177 0.33 15.55 17.75
N ARG A 178 -0.26 15.56 16.54
CA ARG A 178 0.46 15.71 15.27
C ARG A 178 1.14 17.08 15.08
N LYS A 179 0.64 18.11 15.76
CA LYS A 179 1.19 19.48 15.68
C LYS A 179 2.58 19.63 16.32
N VAL A 180 3.02 18.64 17.08
CA VAL A 180 4.31 18.67 17.81
C VAL A 180 5.45 18.09 16.97
N LEU A 181 5.17 17.39 15.88
CA LEU A 181 6.22 16.84 15.02
C LEU A 181 6.83 17.95 14.15
N PRO A 182 8.16 18.10 14.11
CA PRO A 182 8.82 19.12 13.31
C PRO A 182 8.44 18.97 11.84
N GLN A 183 7.92 20.03 11.24
CA GLN A 183 7.73 20.14 9.80
C GLN A 183 9.11 20.05 9.15
N THR A 184 9.53 18.87 8.72
CA THR A 184 10.77 18.72 7.96
C THR A 184 10.58 19.44 6.64
N GLY A 185 11.46 20.45 6.42
CA GLY A 185 11.40 21.47 5.39
C GLY A 185 11.08 20.96 4.00
N SER A 186 10.57 21.89 3.20
CA SER A 186 10.30 21.79 1.78
C SER A 186 11.38 21.00 1.04
N PRO A 187 11.03 20.19 0.04
CA PRO A 187 12.01 19.46 -0.76
C PRO A 187 13.02 20.43 -1.34
N SER A 188 14.30 20.17 -1.14
CA SER A 188 15.39 20.90 -1.78
C SER A 188 15.17 20.90 -3.30
N PRO A 189 15.38 22.04 -3.98
CA PRO A 189 15.28 22.10 -5.43
C PRO A 189 16.29 21.12 -6.06
N PRO A 190 15.97 20.55 -7.24
CA PRO A 190 16.89 19.65 -7.93
C PRO A 190 18.20 20.38 -8.26
N PRO A 191 19.34 19.68 -8.27
CA PRO A 191 20.63 20.28 -8.63
C PRO A 191 20.57 20.87 -10.04
N PRO A 192 21.28 21.99 -10.33
CA PRO A 192 21.35 22.57 -11.65
C PRO A 192 21.95 21.57 -12.66
N LYS A 193 21.46 21.65 -13.91
CA LYS A 193 21.85 20.80 -15.05
C LYS A 193 23.32 20.95 -15.40
#